data_9e7e4750aa093caa32265dab869ef8a7
#
_entry.id   9e7e4750aa093caa32265dab869ef8a7
#
_cell.length_a   1.000
_cell.length_b   1.000
_cell.length_c   1.000
_cell.angle_alpha   90.00
_cell.angle_beta   90.00
_cell.angle_gamma   90.00
#
_symmetry.space_group_name_H-M   'P 1'
#
loop_
_entity.id
_entity.type
_entity.pdbx_description
1 polymer ?
#
loop_
_entity_poly.entity_id
_entity_poly.type
_entity_poly.pdbx_seq_one_letter_code
_entity_poly.pdbx_strand_id
1 'polypeptide(L)'
;MITFYKNDSGLIPAQNPNESCWINAVSPTREEIRYLLEDLKIPEAFYNDIEDIDERPRLETENGWNLIILRIPFKSNDEKLPFSTAPLGLIFNDDVFVSLCFQPNDMLEDFVLYTQRKKIAITS
;
A
#
# COMPACT_ATOMS: atom_id res chain seq x y z
N MET A 1 -0.02 -7.98 6.60
CA MET A 1 1.14 -7.45 7.34
C MET A 1 1.34 -5.99 7.02
N ILE A 2 1.39 -5.16 8.05
CA ILE A 2 1.64 -3.73 7.89
C ILE A 2 3.09 -3.43 8.23
N THR A 3 3.75 -2.68 7.36
CA THR A 3 5.11 -2.20 7.57
C THR A 3 5.09 -0.68 7.50
N PHE A 4 5.70 -0.02 8.48
CA PHE A 4 5.84 1.43 8.52
C PHE A 4 7.24 1.81 8.05
N TYR A 5 7.31 2.75 7.13
CA TYR A 5 8.59 3.24 6.59
C TYR A 5 8.77 4.71 6.92
N LYS A 6 9.99 5.11 7.18
CA LYS A 6 10.39 6.50 7.30
C LYS A 6 11.50 6.82 6.30
N ASN A 7 11.70 8.10 6.08
CA ASN A 7 12.63 8.59 5.07
C ASN A 7 13.94 9.02 5.73
N ASP A 8 15.02 8.26 5.48
CA ASP A 8 16.35 8.53 6.02
C ASP A 8 17.39 8.07 5.00
N SER A 9 17.64 8.92 3.99
CA SER A 9 18.50 8.60 2.84
C SER A 9 18.05 7.30 2.15
N GLY A 10 16.77 7.18 1.92
CA GLY A 10 16.07 6.01 1.45
C GLY A 10 15.00 5.60 2.44
N LEU A 11 14.12 4.72 2.06
CA LEU A 11 13.05 4.23 2.89
C LEU A 11 13.57 3.13 3.81
N ILE A 12 13.46 3.33 5.12
CA ILE A 12 13.84 2.33 6.12
C ILE A 12 12.64 2.06 7.03
N PRO A 13 12.57 0.86 7.65
CA PRO A 13 11.48 0.57 8.58
C PRO A 13 11.44 1.56 9.74
N ALA A 14 10.25 2.02 10.10
CA ALA A 14 10.00 2.88 11.25
C ALA A 14 9.43 2.02 12.38
N GLN A 15 9.88 2.26 13.60
CA GLN A 15 9.38 1.53 14.77
C GLN A 15 8.07 2.14 15.30
N ASN A 16 7.87 3.42 15.04
CA ASN A 16 6.70 4.16 15.52
C ASN A 16 5.88 4.67 14.33
N PRO A 17 4.56 4.38 14.27
CA PRO A 17 3.71 4.89 13.20
C PRO A 17 3.78 6.41 13.03
N ASN A 18 3.98 7.16 14.11
CA ASN A 18 4.06 8.62 14.05
C ASN A 18 5.29 9.13 13.31
N GLU A 19 6.31 8.30 13.12
CA GLU A 19 7.52 8.65 12.38
C GLU A 19 7.40 8.27 10.91
N SER A 20 6.35 7.53 10.53
CA SER A 20 6.25 6.97 9.17
C SER A 20 5.76 8.01 8.19
N CYS A 21 6.32 7.96 6.98
CA CYS A 21 5.82 8.69 5.82
C CYS A 21 5.04 7.77 4.88
N TRP A 22 5.22 6.47 5.02
CA TRP A 22 4.56 5.47 4.19
C TRP A 22 4.18 4.25 5.03
N ILE A 23 2.92 3.84 4.90
CA ILE A 23 2.38 2.65 5.54
C ILE A 23 2.05 1.64 4.44
N ASN A 24 2.74 0.50 4.44
CA ASN A 24 2.51 -0.54 3.45
C ASN A 24 1.75 -1.70 4.08
N ALA A 25 0.54 -1.96 3.61
CA ALA A 25 -0.31 -3.04 4.08
C ALA A 25 -0.47 -4.10 2.98
N VAL A 26 -0.01 -5.31 3.26
CA VAL A 26 -0.12 -6.46 2.35
C VAL A 26 -0.88 -7.56 3.08
N SER A 27 -2.01 -7.97 2.52
CA SER A 27 -2.88 -8.99 3.12
C SER A 27 -3.07 -8.76 4.62
N PRO A 28 -3.61 -7.59 5.01
CA PRO A 28 -3.66 -7.21 6.40
C PRO A 28 -4.50 -8.17 7.24
N THR A 29 -4.11 -8.34 8.51
CA THR A 29 -4.87 -9.11 9.48
C THR A 29 -6.13 -8.33 9.90
N ARG A 30 -7.04 -8.99 10.60
CA ARG A 30 -8.25 -8.35 11.09
C ARG A 30 -7.95 -7.14 11.99
N GLU A 31 -6.93 -7.25 12.85
CA GLU A 31 -6.53 -6.14 13.72
C GLU A 31 -5.91 -4.99 12.92
N GLU A 32 -5.14 -5.33 11.89
CA GLU A 32 -4.55 -4.33 11.01
C GLU A 32 -5.61 -3.61 10.18
N ILE A 33 -6.63 -4.32 9.72
CA ILE A 33 -7.77 -3.72 9.03
C ILE A 33 -8.50 -2.74 9.95
N ARG A 34 -8.68 -3.12 11.21
CA ARG A 34 -9.30 -2.24 12.21
C ARG A 34 -8.48 -0.96 12.39
N TYR A 35 -7.16 -1.07 12.45
CA TYR A 35 -6.28 0.10 12.52
C TYR A 35 -6.49 1.03 11.33
N LEU A 36 -6.53 0.49 10.11
CA LEU A 36 -6.71 1.29 8.89
C LEU A 36 -8.07 2.00 8.87
N LEU A 37 -9.13 1.32 9.29
CA LEU A 37 -10.48 1.86 9.18
C LEU A 37 -10.87 2.73 10.40
N GLU A 38 -10.47 2.34 11.60
CA GLU A 38 -10.90 3.02 12.82
C GLU A 38 -9.89 4.08 13.29
N ASP A 39 -8.60 3.77 13.26
CA ASP A 39 -7.57 4.71 13.75
C ASP A 39 -7.16 5.71 12.68
N LEU A 40 -6.88 5.26 11.47
CA LEU A 40 -6.54 6.15 10.36
C LEU A 40 -7.77 6.74 9.69
N LYS A 41 -8.93 6.10 9.86
CA LYS A 41 -10.21 6.55 9.30
C LYS A 41 -10.23 6.55 7.77
N ILE A 42 -9.59 5.57 7.17
CA ILE A 42 -9.68 5.36 5.73
C ILE A 42 -11.13 4.96 5.40
N PRO A 43 -11.74 5.55 4.35
CA PRO A 43 -13.08 5.17 3.96
C PRO A 43 -13.21 3.66 3.69
N GLU A 44 -14.20 3.03 4.31
CA GLU A 44 -14.41 1.59 4.14
C GLU A 44 -14.66 1.21 2.69
N ALA A 45 -15.28 2.10 1.92
CA ALA A 45 -15.50 1.88 0.49
C ALA A 45 -14.18 1.70 -0.26
N PHE A 46 -13.14 2.43 0.12
CA PHE A 46 -11.81 2.28 -0.49
C PHE A 46 -11.24 0.88 -0.22
N TYR A 47 -11.33 0.44 1.03
CA TYR A 47 -10.90 -0.89 1.43
C TYR A 47 -11.63 -1.98 0.63
N ASN A 48 -12.95 -1.89 0.56
CA ASN A 48 -13.76 -2.88 -0.14
C ASN A 48 -13.43 -2.94 -1.64
N ASP A 49 -13.17 -1.80 -2.25
CA ASP A 49 -12.85 -1.74 -3.68
C ASP A 49 -11.48 -2.36 -3.97
N ILE A 50 -10.50 -2.14 -3.10
CA ILE A 50 -9.17 -2.71 -3.28
C ILE A 50 -9.21 -4.23 -3.05
N GLU A 51 -10.06 -4.71 -2.15
CA GLU A 51 -10.24 -6.13 -1.90
C GLU A 51 -10.84 -6.87 -3.09
N ASP A 52 -11.61 -6.18 -3.93
CA ASP A 52 -12.24 -6.78 -5.10
C ASP A 52 -11.19 -7.01 -6.20
N ILE A 53 -10.84 -8.28 -6.44
CA ILE A 53 -9.82 -8.67 -7.43
C ILE A 53 -10.15 -8.17 -8.84
N ASP A 54 -11.42 -7.92 -9.14
CA ASP A 54 -11.88 -7.46 -10.46
C ASP A 54 -11.99 -5.94 -10.56
N GLU A 55 -11.61 -5.21 -9.51
CA GLU A 55 -11.73 -3.74 -9.52
C GLU A 55 -10.83 -3.12 -10.58
N ARG A 56 -11.36 -2.10 -11.24
CA ARG A 56 -10.67 -1.41 -12.34
C ARG A 56 -9.82 -0.25 -11.82
N PRO A 57 -8.74 0.10 -12.55
CA PRO A 57 -7.98 1.32 -12.24
C PRO A 57 -8.88 2.55 -12.23
N ARG A 58 -8.70 3.39 -11.20
CA ARG A 58 -9.51 4.63 -11.09
C ARG A 58 -8.92 5.58 -10.05
N LEU A 59 -9.46 6.80 -10.04
CA LEU A 59 -9.17 7.83 -9.04
C LEU A 59 -10.45 8.17 -8.30
N GLU A 60 -10.36 8.40 -7.00
CA GLU A 60 -11.50 8.76 -6.18
C GLU A 60 -11.07 9.62 -4.99
N THR A 61 -11.99 10.45 -4.49
CA THR A 61 -11.76 11.29 -3.32
C THR A 61 -12.96 11.19 -2.39
N GLU A 62 -12.73 11.01 -1.10
CA GLU A 62 -13.78 10.95 -0.09
C GLU A 62 -13.22 11.38 1.28
N ASN A 63 -13.91 12.29 1.95
CA ASN A 63 -13.59 12.75 3.31
C ASN A 63 -12.14 13.19 3.51
N GLY A 64 -11.55 13.85 2.52
CA GLY A 64 -10.17 14.32 2.58
C GLY A 64 -9.14 13.26 2.20
N TRP A 65 -9.56 12.06 1.91
CA TRP A 65 -8.71 10.99 1.43
C TRP A 65 -8.77 10.89 -0.09
N ASN A 66 -7.62 10.59 -0.69
CA ASN A 66 -7.51 10.32 -2.12
C ASN A 66 -7.19 8.86 -2.33
N LEU A 67 -7.78 8.27 -3.36
CA LEU A 67 -7.54 6.87 -3.72
C LEU A 67 -7.11 6.79 -5.18
N ILE A 68 -6.02 6.08 -5.42
CA ILE A 68 -5.61 5.67 -6.76
C ILE A 68 -5.59 4.14 -6.75
N ILE A 69 -6.36 3.51 -7.63
CA ILE A 69 -6.30 2.06 -7.82
C ILE A 69 -5.54 1.78 -9.10
N LEU A 70 -4.49 0.98 -8.98
CA LEU A 70 -3.69 0.49 -10.09
C LEU A 70 -3.79 -1.03 -10.11
N ARG A 71 -3.41 -1.65 -11.21
CA ARG A 71 -3.26 -3.09 -11.27
C ARG A 71 -1.78 -3.42 -11.37
N ILE A 72 -1.33 -4.33 -10.49
CA ILE A 72 0.06 -4.77 -10.48
C ILE A 72 0.14 -6.27 -10.70
N PRO A 73 1.23 -6.76 -11.33
CA PRO A 73 1.42 -8.18 -11.48
C PRO A 73 1.81 -8.83 -10.17
N PHE A 74 1.36 -10.04 -9.96
CA PHE A 74 1.82 -10.88 -8.87
C PHE A 74 1.99 -12.31 -9.39
N LYS A 75 2.87 -13.07 -8.70
CA LYS A 75 3.17 -14.43 -9.09
C LYS A 75 2.01 -15.35 -8.68
N SER A 76 1.44 -16.06 -9.65
CA SER A 76 0.35 -16.99 -9.42
C SER A 76 0.88 -18.41 -9.20
N ASN A 77 0.15 -19.22 -8.42
CA ASN A 77 0.44 -20.64 -8.28
C ASN A 77 -0.08 -21.48 -9.44
N ASP A 78 -0.77 -20.87 -10.40
CA ASP A 78 -1.28 -21.56 -11.57
C ASP A 78 -0.18 -21.70 -12.62
N GLU A 79 0.19 -22.94 -12.97
CA GLU A 79 1.24 -23.22 -13.95
C GLU A 79 0.90 -22.71 -15.36
N LYS A 80 -0.41 -22.63 -15.69
CA LYS A 80 -0.86 -22.12 -16.99
C LYS A 80 -0.82 -20.61 -17.09
N LEU A 81 -1.00 -19.92 -15.95
CA LEU A 81 -0.97 -18.47 -15.86
C LEU A 81 -0.04 -18.08 -14.71
N PRO A 82 1.30 -18.14 -14.93
CA PRO A 82 2.27 -17.94 -13.85
C PRO A 82 2.23 -16.52 -13.26
N PHE A 83 1.65 -15.57 -13.99
CA PHE A 83 1.46 -14.21 -13.51
C PHE A 83 0.01 -13.80 -13.67
N SER A 84 -0.49 -13.04 -12.72
CA SER A 84 -1.80 -12.44 -12.74
C SER A 84 -1.67 -11.00 -12.27
N THR A 85 -2.75 -10.23 -12.31
CA THR A 85 -2.75 -8.86 -11.79
C THR A 85 -3.76 -8.72 -10.67
N ALA A 86 -3.46 -7.83 -9.73
CA ALA A 86 -4.34 -7.52 -8.61
C ALA A 86 -4.37 -6.02 -8.37
N PRO A 87 -5.46 -5.51 -7.75
CA PRO A 87 -5.51 -4.11 -7.38
C PRO A 87 -4.46 -3.76 -6.33
N LEU A 88 -3.80 -2.63 -6.54
CA LEU A 88 -3.00 -1.96 -5.54
C LEU A 88 -3.67 -0.62 -5.26
N GLY A 89 -4.07 -0.38 -4.04
CA GLY A 89 -4.64 0.89 -3.64
C GLY A 89 -3.57 1.80 -3.06
N LEU A 90 -3.49 3.02 -3.57
CA LEU A 90 -2.68 4.09 -2.99
C LEU A 90 -3.65 5.07 -2.37
N ILE A 91 -3.63 5.16 -1.04
CA ILE A 91 -4.56 5.96 -0.27
C ILE A 91 -3.78 7.01 0.48
N PHE A 92 -4.08 8.27 0.26
CA PHE A 92 -3.26 9.33 0.85
C PHE A 92 -4.05 10.59 1.16
N ASN A 93 -3.51 11.34 2.10
CA ASN A 93 -3.95 12.70 2.42
C ASN A 93 -2.69 13.54 2.62
N ASP A 94 -2.83 14.74 3.21
CA ASP A 94 -1.69 15.64 3.41
C ASP A 94 -0.67 15.11 4.43
N ASP A 95 -1.07 14.16 5.29
CA ASP A 95 -0.26 13.71 6.41
C ASP A 95 0.34 12.32 6.23
N VAL A 96 -0.34 11.44 5.49
CA VAL A 96 0.07 10.03 5.43
C VAL A 96 -0.20 9.44 4.04
N PHE A 97 0.64 8.48 3.65
CA PHE A 97 0.51 7.73 2.42
C PHE A 97 0.43 6.24 2.75
N VAL A 98 -0.60 5.57 2.26
CA VAL A 98 -0.85 4.15 2.53
C VAL A 98 -0.92 3.41 1.20
N SER A 99 -0.19 2.30 1.10
CA SER A 99 -0.36 1.34 0.01
C SER A 99 -1.02 0.09 0.56
N LEU A 100 -2.05 -0.40 -0.12
CA LEU A 100 -2.85 -1.55 0.32
C LEU A 100 -3.01 -2.54 -0.83
N CYS A 101 -2.60 -3.78 -0.60
CA CYS A 101 -2.70 -4.85 -1.57
C CYS A 101 -3.04 -6.16 -0.85
N PHE A 102 -3.88 -6.99 -1.46
CA PHE A 102 -4.29 -8.27 -0.88
C PHE A 102 -3.54 -9.46 -1.46
N GLN A 103 -2.57 -9.21 -2.35
CA GLN A 103 -1.75 -10.24 -2.95
C GLN A 103 -0.28 -9.95 -2.66
N PRO A 104 0.49 -10.94 -2.21
CA PRO A 104 1.93 -10.77 -2.03
C PRO A 104 2.60 -10.40 -3.36
N ASN A 105 3.51 -9.44 -3.32
CA ASN A 105 4.26 -9.03 -4.50
C ASN A 105 5.61 -8.48 -4.05
N ASP A 106 6.58 -8.51 -4.95
CA ASP A 106 7.94 -8.04 -4.67
C ASP A 106 8.18 -6.59 -5.13
N MET A 107 7.20 -5.99 -5.82
CA MET A 107 7.38 -4.68 -6.44
C MET A 107 7.70 -3.60 -5.41
N LEU A 108 6.95 -3.56 -4.31
CA LEU A 108 7.14 -2.53 -3.29
C LEU A 108 8.43 -2.75 -2.50
N GLU A 109 8.79 -4.01 -2.23
CA GLU A 109 10.06 -4.33 -1.59
C GLU A 109 11.24 -3.94 -2.48
N ASP A 110 11.16 -4.24 -3.76
CA ASP A 110 12.19 -3.84 -4.73
C ASP A 110 12.34 -2.32 -4.80
N PHE A 111 11.23 -1.59 -4.72
CA PHE A 111 11.25 -0.13 -4.67
C PHE A 111 11.97 0.38 -3.42
N VAL A 112 11.68 -0.22 -2.26
CA VAL A 112 12.35 0.14 -1.00
C VAL A 112 13.86 -0.07 -1.11
N LEU A 113 14.27 -1.25 -1.60
CA LEU A 113 15.70 -1.55 -1.78
C LEU A 113 16.35 -0.58 -2.76
N TYR A 114 15.66 -0.21 -3.83
CA TYR A 114 16.15 0.75 -4.78
C TYR A 114 16.42 2.10 -4.12
N THR A 115 15.47 2.60 -3.30
CA THR A 115 15.65 3.89 -2.62
C THR A 115 16.82 3.87 -1.66
N GLN A 116 17.05 2.75 -0.97
CA GLN A 116 18.16 2.60 -0.04
C GLN A 116 19.50 2.61 -0.78
N ARG A 117 19.60 1.85 -1.89
CA ARG A 117 20.85 1.79 -2.68
C ARG A 117 21.19 3.13 -3.32
N LYS A 118 20.21 3.87 -3.75
CA LYS A 118 20.40 5.18 -4.40
C LYS A 118 20.40 6.33 -3.41
N LYS A 119 20.13 6.07 -2.14
CA LYS A 119 20.00 7.08 -1.07
C LYS A 119 19.05 8.21 -1.47
N ILE A 120 17.92 7.81 -2.07
CA ILE A 120 16.90 8.74 -2.54
C ILE A 120 16.00 9.12 -1.36
N ALA A 121 15.83 10.43 -1.15
CA ALA A 121 14.83 10.92 -0.22
C ALA A 121 13.48 10.97 -0.92
N ILE A 122 12.46 10.39 -0.28
CA ILE A 122 11.08 10.43 -0.79
C ILE A 122 10.36 11.55 -0.05
N THR A 123 9.93 12.57 -0.78
CA THR A 123 9.16 13.66 -0.22
C THR A 123 7.70 13.51 -0.60
N SER A 124 6.83 13.68 0.38
CA SER A 124 5.38 13.63 0.16
C SER A 124 4.83 14.98 -0.32
#